data_2bceb5eee97599e4e0630439d0fcf7c3
#
_entry.id   2bceb5eee97599e4e0630439d0fcf7c3
#
_cell.length_a   1.000
_cell.length_b   1.000
_cell.length_c   1.000
_cell.angle_alpha   90.00
_cell.angle_beta   90.00
_cell.angle_gamma   90.00
#
_symmetry.space_group_name_H-M   'P 1'
#
loop_
_entity.id
_entity.type
_entity.pdbx_description
1 polymer ?
#
loop_
_entity_poly.entity_id
_entity_poly.type
_entity_poly.pdbx_seq_one_letter_code
_entity_poly.pdbx_strand_id
1 'polypeptide(L)'
;MAPGLTVLLVLLLFVKDPTVQAEDTCPEVKLVGLEGSDKLTILRGCPGLPGLSGPKGEAGAKGERGERGTSGAPGKAGPPGPKGDRGEKGMPGERGGAGHPQSCATGPRSCKELLTRGHFLSGWYTIYLSSCQPLTVLCDMHTDGGGWTVFQRRLDGSVDFYRDWAAYKQGFGSQLGEFWLGNDNIQALTTQGTSELRVDLVDFEGNRDFAKYSSFRVAGEADKYKLTLGAFVGGSAGDSLTYHNDRFFSTKDQDNDISPFNCAEKYHGAWWHSQCHLSNLNGLYLKGHHETFANGINWKTGKGYNYSYQMSEMKLQAQETRASEHSQGQGQGQLS
;
A
#
# COMPACT_ATOMS: atom_id res chain seq x y z
N MET A 1 83.68 -15.68 38.52
CA MET A 1 83.95 -16.50 37.32
C MET A 1 82.64 -17.22 37.01
N ALA A 2 81.91 -16.81 36.09
CA ALA A 2 80.67 -17.44 35.65
C ALA A 2 80.64 -17.40 34.13
N PRO A 3 80.34 -18.50 33.44
CA PRO A 3 80.25 -18.50 31.98
C PRO A 3 78.80 -18.03 31.54
N GLY A 4 78.82 -17.26 30.49
CA GLY A 4 77.65 -16.76 29.88
C GLY A 4 76.77 -17.80 29.15
N LEU A 5 75.50 -17.66 29.27
CA LEU A 5 74.50 -18.47 28.56
C LEU A 5 73.99 -17.63 27.38
N THR A 6 74.34 -18.05 26.19
CA THR A 6 73.90 -17.46 24.92
C THR A 6 72.46 -17.96 24.66
N VAL A 7 71.47 -17.10 24.74
CA VAL A 7 70.09 -17.47 24.38
C VAL A 7 69.89 -17.15 22.87
N LEU A 8 69.70 -18.19 22.11
CA LEU A 8 69.38 -18.13 20.69
C LEU A 8 67.90 -17.79 20.54
N LEU A 9 67.58 -16.57 20.09
CA LEU A 9 66.23 -16.12 19.84
C LEU A 9 65.80 -16.60 18.42
N VAL A 10 64.98 -17.64 18.37
CA VAL A 10 64.34 -18.09 17.12
C VAL A 10 63.09 -17.21 16.89
N LEU A 11 63.19 -16.31 15.91
CA LEU A 11 62.02 -15.55 15.44
C LEU A 11 61.16 -16.45 14.55
N LEU A 12 60.06 -16.95 15.09
CA LEU A 12 58.98 -17.56 14.30
C LEU A 12 58.10 -16.43 13.75
N LEU A 13 58.25 -16.15 12.47
CA LEU A 13 57.35 -15.32 11.70
C LEU A 13 56.05 -16.09 11.49
N PHE A 14 55.05 -15.82 12.32
CA PHE A 14 53.67 -16.20 12.02
C PHE A 14 53.13 -15.23 10.95
N VAL A 15 52.97 -15.72 9.73
CA VAL A 15 52.15 -15.10 8.72
C VAL A 15 50.69 -15.26 9.20
N LYS A 16 50.10 -14.21 9.71
CA LYS A 16 48.67 -14.14 9.97
C LYS A 16 47.97 -13.88 8.65
N ASP A 17 47.21 -14.85 8.17
CA ASP A 17 46.17 -14.64 7.20
C ASP A 17 45.15 -13.63 7.75
N PRO A 18 44.80 -12.59 7.02
CA PRO A 18 43.71 -11.71 7.45
C PRO A 18 42.38 -12.34 7.05
N THR A 19 41.93 -13.33 7.79
CA THR A 19 40.47 -13.62 7.82
C THR A 19 39.82 -12.51 8.62
N VAL A 20 39.30 -11.50 7.93
CA VAL A 20 38.42 -10.50 8.51
C VAL A 20 37.14 -11.23 8.89
N GLN A 21 37.06 -11.63 10.15
CA GLN A 21 35.76 -11.91 10.77
C GLN A 21 35.03 -10.58 10.87
N ALA A 22 33.98 -10.42 10.04
CA ALA A 22 33.01 -9.39 10.27
C ALA A 22 32.28 -9.73 11.58
N GLU A 23 32.62 -9.02 12.65
CA GLU A 23 31.81 -9.04 13.86
C GLU A 23 30.46 -8.41 13.52
N ASP A 24 29.42 -9.26 13.55
CA ASP A 24 28.01 -8.85 13.49
C ASP A 24 27.66 -8.08 14.76
N THR A 25 28.07 -6.81 14.83
CA THR A 25 27.61 -5.89 15.87
C THR A 25 26.36 -5.17 15.41
N CYS A 26 25.22 -5.89 15.43
CA CYS A 26 23.95 -5.21 15.46
C CYS A 26 23.81 -4.49 16.80
N PRO A 27 23.43 -3.20 16.84
CA PRO A 27 23.30 -2.49 18.10
C PRO A 27 22.20 -3.09 18.98
N GLU A 28 22.52 -3.32 20.23
CA GLU A 28 21.61 -3.84 21.26
C GLU A 28 20.29 -3.04 21.32
N VAL A 29 19.20 -3.75 21.60
CA VAL A 29 17.89 -3.17 21.90
C VAL A 29 18.00 -2.36 23.19
N LYS A 30 17.89 -1.05 23.10
CA LYS A 30 17.91 -0.16 24.26
C LYS A 30 16.48 0.05 24.75
N LEU A 31 16.13 -0.51 25.89
CA LEU A 31 14.88 -0.22 26.58
C LEU A 31 15.04 1.13 27.29
N VAL A 32 14.29 2.14 26.85
CA VAL A 32 14.18 3.43 27.55
C VAL A 32 12.86 3.38 28.32
N GLY A 33 12.93 3.32 29.66
CA GLY A 33 11.78 3.43 30.54
C GLY A 33 11.39 4.91 30.68
N LEU A 34 10.12 5.22 30.49
CA LEU A 34 9.49 6.45 30.94
C LEU A 34 8.91 6.19 32.32
N GLU A 35 8.90 7.19 33.21
CA GLU A 35 8.28 7.06 34.53
C GLU A 35 6.78 6.79 34.35
N GLY A 36 6.34 5.59 34.80
CA GLY A 36 4.99 5.08 34.62
C GLY A 36 4.99 3.69 33.99
N SER A 37 3.83 3.10 33.80
CA SER A 37 3.65 1.73 33.30
C SER A 37 4.00 1.55 31.81
N ASP A 38 4.37 2.61 31.11
CA ASP A 38 4.59 2.59 29.65
C ASP A 38 6.06 2.32 29.30
N LYS A 39 6.29 1.22 28.59
CA LYS A 39 7.61 0.84 28.07
C LYS A 39 7.66 1.12 26.58
N LEU A 40 8.50 2.08 26.17
CA LEU A 40 8.80 2.33 24.76
C LEU A 40 9.94 1.39 24.33
N THR A 41 9.67 0.46 23.44
CA THR A 41 10.70 -0.39 22.81
C THR A 41 11.09 0.21 21.47
N ILE A 42 12.32 0.71 21.34
CA ILE A 42 12.84 1.20 20.06
C ILE A 42 13.65 0.07 19.43
N LEU A 43 13.14 -0.49 18.32
CA LEU A 43 13.86 -1.44 17.48
C LEU A 43 14.63 -0.64 16.41
N ARG A 44 15.94 -0.65 16.45
CA ARG A 44 16.80 -0.17 15.36
C ARG A 44 17.16 -1.34 14.47
N GLY A 45 16.79 -1.26 13.19
CA GLY A 45 17.26 -2.22 12.18
C GLY A 45 18.76 -2.08 11.96
N CYS A 46 19.42 -3.19 11.60
CA CYS A 46 20.82 -3.18 11.21
C CYS A 46 21.01 -2.35 9.93
N PRO A 47 22.13 -1.63 9.75
CA PRO A 47 22.47 -1.02 8.49
C PRO A 47 22.49 -2.07 7.38
N GLY A 48 21.95 -1.75 6.20
CA GLY A 48 22.03 -2.61 5.03
C GLY A 48 23.50 -2.91 4.68
N LEU A 49 23.76 -4.10 4.18
CA LEU A 49 25.10 -4.48 3.69
C LEU A 49 25.55 -3.49 2.62
N PRO A 50 26.84 -3.09 2.61
CA PRO A 50 27.39 -2.30 1.52
C PRO A 50 27.17 -3.00 0.18
N GLY A 51 26.80 -2.23 -0.86
CA GLY A 51 26.67 -2.73 -2.21
C GLY A 51 27.98 -3.38 -2.68
N LEU A 52 27.86 -4.44 -3.46
CA LEU A 52 29.01 -5.11 -4.06
C LEU A 52 29.80 -4.12 -4.92
N SER A 53 31.13 -4.19 -4.84
CA SER A 53 32.02 -3.40 -5.69
C SER A 53 31.68 -3.65 -7.16
N GLY A 54 31.58 -2.59 -7.96
CA GLY A 54 31.35 -2.69 -9.40
C GLY A 54 32.38 -3.59 -10.09
N PRO A 55 32.01 -4.25 -11.18
CA PRO A 55 32.93 -5.08 -11.92
C PRO A 55 34.11 -4.26 -12.44
N LYS A 56 35.30 -4.89 -12.50
CA LYS A 56 36.52 -4.30 -13.06
C LYS A 56 36.27 -3.87 -14.50
N GLY A 57 36.62 -2.63 -14.83
CA GLY A 57 36.51 -2.11 -16.20
C GLY A 57 37.12 -3.04 -17.22
N GLU A 58 36.51 -3.15 -18.37
CA GLU A 58 36.96 -3.98 -19.48
C GLU A 58 38.34 -3.53 -19.97
N ALA A 59 39.17 -4.51 -20.33
CA ALA A 59 40.48 -4.23 -20.91
C ALA A 59 40.30 -3.50 -22.25
N GLY A 60 41.15 -2.50 -22.50
CA GLY A 60 41.14 -1.73 -23.74
C GLY A 60 41.22 -2.63 -24.97
N ALA A 61 40.52 -2.27 -26.04
CA ALA A 61 40.45 -3.00 -27.28
C ALA A 61 41.86 -3.20 -27.88
N LYS A 62 42.16 -4.45 -28.27
CA LYS A 62 43.38 -4.77 -28.99
C LYS A 62 43.39 -4.11 -30.35
N GLY A 63 44.47 -3.42 -30.71
CA GLY A 63 44.61 -2.71 -31.98
C GLY A 63 44.22 -3.57 -33.18
N GLU A 64 43.63 -2.94 -34.17
CA GLU A 64 43.12 -3.57 -35.39
C GLU A 64 44.22 -4.28 -36.18
N ARG A 65 43.89 -5.50 -36.56
CA ARG A 65 44.72 -6.30 -37.48
C ARG A 65 44.35 -5.87 -38.91
N GLY A 66 45.36 -5.58 -39.74
CA GLY A 66 45.19 -5.17 -41.11
C GLY A 66 44.22 -6.06 -41.90
N GLU A 67 43.53 -5.42 -42.85
CA GLU A 67 42.44 -5.99 -43.65
C GLU A 67 42.86 -7.29 -44.36
N ARG A 68 42.06 -8.31 -44.18
CA ARG A 68 42.16 -9.59 -44.89
C ARG A 68 41.31 -9.47 -46.16
N GLY A 69 41.84 -9.91 -47.28
CA GLY A 69 41.16 -9.92 -48.59
C GLY A 69 39.73 -10.49 -48.51
N THR A 70 38.86 -9.97 -49.33
CA THR A 70 37.45 -10.30 -49.36
C THR A 70 37.16 -11.78 -49.44
N SER A 71 36.40 -12.25 -48.45
CA SER A 71 35.95 -13.65 -48.37
C SER A 71 34.85 -13.89 -49.43
N GLY A 72 34.84 -15.08 -50.03
CA GLY A 72 33.80 -15.50 -50.96
C GLY A 72 32.37 -15.42 -50.33
N ALA A 73 31.37 -15.26 -51.17
CA ALA A 73 29.96 -15.11 -50.75
C ALA A 73 29.54 -16.22 -49.78
N PRO A 74 28.80 -15.85 -48.69
CA PRO A 74 28.33 -16.84 -47.74
C PRO A 74 27.34 -17.83 -48.41
N GLY A 75 27.47 -19.11 -48.01
CA GLY A 75 26.49 -20.13 -48.38
C GLY A 75 25.09 -19.75 -47.85
N LYS A 76 24.03 -20.20 -48.52
CA LYS A 76 22.65 -19.97 -48.11
C LYS A 76 22.46 -20.42 -46.66
N ALA A 77 21.80 -19.59 -45.87
CA ALA A 77 21.42 -19.94 -44.48
C ALA A 77 20.57 -21.22 -44.47
N GLY A 78 20.86 -22.10 -43.52
CA GLY A 78 20.02 -23.28 -43.27
C GLY A 78 18.59 -22.89 -42.85
N PRO A 79 17.64 -23.80 -42.99
CA PRO A 79 16.26 -23.55 -42.54
C PRO A 79 16.25 -23.28 -41.04
N PRO A 80 15.31 -22.43 -40.57
CA PRO A 80 15.14 -22.18 -39.15
C PRO A 80 14.90 -23.49 -38.40
N GLY A 81 15.47 -23.63 -37.19
CA GLY A 81 15.20 -24.76 -36.32
C GLY A 81 13.72 -24.83 -35.92
N PRO A 82 13.23 -26.00 -35.55
CA PRO A 82 11.85 -26.18 -35.10
C PRO A 82 11.61 -25.29 -33.88
N LYS A 83 10.40 -24.72 -33.81
CA LYS A 83 9.93 -23.90 -32.69
C LYS A 83 10.02 -24.76 -31.41
N GLY A 84 10.66 -24.25 -30.38
CA GLY A 84 10.71 -24.93 -29.08
C GLY A 84 9.33 -25.23 -28.53
N ASP A 85 9.21 -26.35 -27.86
CA ASP A 85 7.96 -26.78 -27.23
C ASP A 85 7.44 -25.72 -26.26
N ARG A 86 6.12 -25.56 -26.24
CA ARG A 86 5.43 -24.67 -25.29
C ARG A 86 5.74 -25.17 -23.88
N GLY A 87 6.28 -24.31 -23.02
CA GLY A 87 6.49 -24.62 -21.60
C GLY A 87 5.21 -25.19 -20.96
N GLU A 88 5.37 -26.16 -20.10
CA GLU A 88 4.26 -26.75 -19.36
C GLU A 88 3.47 -25.66 -18.62
N LYS A 89 2.13 -25.82 -18.66
CA LYS A 89 1.22 -24.92 -17.92
C LYS A 89 1.57 -25.02 -16.44
N GLY A 90 1.90 -23.88 -15.81
CA GLY A 90 2.14 -23.81 -14.38
C GLY A 90 1.01 -24.51 -13.61
N MET A 91 1.37 -25.22 -12.55
CA MET A 91 0.39 -25.85 -11.66
C MET A 91 -0.62 -24.80 -11.19
N PRO A 92 -1.91 -25.12 -11.11
CA PRO A 92 -2.88 -24.24 -10.49
C PRO A 92 -2.38 -23.86 -9.09
N GLY A 93 -2.42 -22.56 -8.75
CA GLY A 93 -2.12 -22.12 -7.38
C GLY A 93 -3.01 -22.91 -6.41
N GLU A 94 -2.44 -23.28 -5.26
CA GLU A 94 -3.21 -23.95 -4.21
C GLU A 94 -4.48 -23.12 -3.95
N ARG A 95 -5.63 -23.81 -4.02
CA ARG A 95 -6.93 -23.22 -3.68
C ARG A 95 -6.79 -22.76 -2.24
N GLY A 96 -6.83 -21.44 -1.99
CA GLY A 96 -6.79 -20.86 -0.65
C GLY A 96 -7.69 -21.68 0.26
N GLY A 97 -7.12 -22.25 1.32
CA GLY A 97 -7.86 -23.10 2.23
C GLY A 97 -9.11 -22.38 2.68
N ALA A 98 -10.27 -23.03 2.57
CA ALA A 98 -11.52 -22.53 3.15
C ALA A 98 -11.21 -22.21 4.62
N GLY A 99 -11.26 -20.92 4.99
CA GLY A 99 -10.95 -20.48 6.36
C GLY A 99 -11.71 -21.38 7.32
N HIS A 100 -10.99 -21.90 8.32
CA HIS A 100 -11.61 -22.78 9.33
C HIS A 100 -12.88 -22.09 9.85
N PRO A 101 -14.05 -22.78 9.90
CA PRO A 101 -15.31 -22.19 10.37
C PRO A 101 -15.18 -21.50 11.73
N GLN A 102 -14.26 -21.97 12.57
CA GLN A 102 -13.96 -21.41 13.87
C GLN A 102 -13.23 -20.06 13.81
N SER A 103 -12.36 -19.84 12.80
CA SER A 103 -11.67 -18.58 12.59
C SER A 103 -12.63 -17.45 12.14
N CYS A 104 -13.67 -17.79 11.42
CA CYS A 104 -14.71 -16.83 11.02
C CYS A 104 -15.63 -16.45 12.18
N ALA A 105 -15.99 -17.40 13.05
CA ALA A 105 -16.90 -17.14 14.16
C ALA A 105 -16.30 -16.17 15.21
N THR A 106 -14.99 -16.24 15.42
CA THR A 106 -14.27 -15.46 16.44
C THR A 106 -13.29 -14.45 15.89
N GLY A 107 -13.04 -14.47 14.57
CA GLY A 107 -12.09 -13.58 13.91
C GLY A 107 -12.55 -12.12 13.87
N PRO A 108 -11.60 -11.17 13.80
CA PRO A 108 -11.92 -9.74 13.75
C PRO A 108 -12.63 -9.39 12.44
N ARG A 109 -13.59 -8.48 12.53
CA ARG A 109 -14.38 -8.00 11.38
C ARG A 109 -13.88 -6.68 10.81
N SER A 110 -13.07 -5.93 11.57
CA SER A 110 -12.55 -4.63 11.18
C SER A 110 -11.25 -4.30 11.89
N CYS A 111 -10.52 -3.30 11.38
CA CYS A 111 -9.35 -2.75 12.07
C CYS A 111 -9.73 -2.14 13.43
N LYS A 112 -10.94 -1.60 13.57
CA LYS A 112 -11.44 -1.09 14.86
C LYS A 112 -11.54 -2.20 15.90
N GLU A 113 -12.09 -3.34 15.51
CA GLU A 113 -12.19 -4.50 16.38
C GLU A 113 -10.80 -5.08 16.74
N LEU A 114 -9.85 -5.09 15.79
CA LEU A 114 -8.46 -5.45 16.09
C LEU A 114 -7.86 -4.53 17.15
N LEU A 115 -8.09 -3.21 17.04
CA LEU A 115 -7.62 -2.23 18.02
C LEU A 115 -8.21 -2.52 19.42
N THR A 116 -9.52 -2.79 19.53
CA THR A 116 -10.16 -3.15 20.82
C THR A 116 -9.65 -4.48 21.38
N ARG A 117 -9.15 -5.37 20.53
CA ARG A 117 -8.52 -6.63 20.95
C ARG A 117 -7.04 -6.49 21.33
N GLY A 118 -6.50 -5.26 21.37
CA GLY A 118 -5.13 -4.97 21.82
C GLY A 118 -4.08 -4.97 20.70
N HIS A 119 -4.46 -4.91 19.43
CA HIS A 119 -3.53 -4.74 18.30
C HIS A 119 -3.30 -3.25 18.05
N PHE A 120 -2.24 -2.70 18.62
CA PHE A 120 -1.96 -1.25 18.56
C PHE A 120 -1.02 -0.81 17.46
N LEU A 121 -0.38 -1.73 16.73
CA LEU A 121 0.56 -1.41 15.67
C LEU A 121 -0.14 -1.32 14.32
N SER A 122 0.14 -0.24 13.57
CA SER A 122 -0.30 -0.15 12.17
C SER A 122 0.41 -1.20 11.32
N GLY A 123 -0.33 -1.84 10.41
CA GLY A 123 0.21 -2.91 9.59
C GLY A 123 -0.87 -3.71 8.87
N TRP A 124 -0.45 -4.76 8.20
CA TRP A 124 -1.33 -5.66 7.47
C TRP A 124 -1.89 -6.74 8.38
N TYR A 125 -3.22 -6.87 8.39
CA TYR A 125 -3.96 -7.83 9.20
C TYR A 125 -4.98 -8.57 8.36
N THR A 126 -5.36 -9.75 8.79
CA THR A 126 -6.49 -10.48 8.21
C THR A 126 -7.74 -10.20 9.04
N ILE A 127 -8.78 -9.74 8.37
CA ILE A 127 -10.14 -9.61 8.92
C ILE A 127 -11.08 -10.55 8.17
N TYR A 128 -12.27 -10.80 8.71
CA TYR A 128 -13.24 -11.69 8.10
C TYR A 128 -14.50 -10.93 7.70
N LEU A 129 -14.84 -11.01 6.42
CA LEU A 129 -16.09 -10.45 5.90
C LEU A 129 -17.31 -11.22 6.46
N SER A 130 -18.50 -10.63 6.32
CA SER A 130 -19.75 -11.30 6.74
C SER A 130 -19.97 -12.65 6.03
N SER A 131 -19.43 -12.82 4.83
CA SER A 131 -19.39 -14.07 4.08
C SER A 131 -18.39 -15.10 4.61
N CYS A 132 -17.68 -14.81 5.70
CA CYS A 132 -16.57 -15.60 6.22
C CYS A 132 -15.32 -15.64 5.33
N GLN A 133 -15.25 -14.87 4.28
CA GLN A 133 -14.04 -14.75 3.48
C GLN A 133 -12.98 -13.95 4.24
N PRO A 134 -11.74 -14.42 4.35
CA PRO A 134 -10.64 -13.67 4.88
C PRO A 134 -10.24 -12.56 3.91
N LEU A 135 -10.02 -11.37 4.41
CA LEU A 135 -9.54 -10.22 3.65
C LEU A 135 -8.32 -9.63 4.35
N THR A 136 -7.21 -9.53 3.63
CA THR A 136 -6.01 -8.86 4.13
C THR A 136 -6.14 -7.36 3.90
N VAL A 137 -6.04 -6.57 4.96
CA VAL A 137 -6.21 -5.11 4.95
C VAL A 137 -5.07 -4.41 5.67
N LEU A 138 -4.77 -3.19 5.26
CA LEU A 138 -3.87 -2.30 5.99
C LEU A 138 -4.68 -1.57 7.07
N CYS A 139 -4.29 -1.76 8.34
CA CYS A 139 -4.86 -1.05 9.47
C CYS A 139 -3.96 0.10 9.89
N ASP A 140 -4.52 1.30 9.98
CA ASP A 140 -3.92 2.45 10.63
C ASP A 140 -4.46 2.54 12.06
N MET A 141 -3.57 2.25 13.02
CA MET A 141 -3.92 2.16 14.43
C MET A 141 -3.61 3.44 15.22
N HIS A 142 -3.08 4.48 14.56
CA HIS A 142 -2.61 5.69 15.24
C HIS A 142 -3.43 6.95 14.91
N THR A 143 -3.87 7.08 13.66
CA THR A 143 -4.55 8.30 13.19
C THR A 143 -5.92 8.42 13.84
N ASP A 144 -6.20 9.56 14.48
CA ASP A 144 -7.54 9.95 14.94
C ASP A 144 -8.26 8.83 15.72
N GLY A 145 -7.61 8.31 16.76
CA GLY A 145 -8.11 7.23 17.60
C GLY A 145 -7.90 5.82 17.06
N GLY A 146 -7.28 5.67 15.89
CA GLY A 146 -6.88 4.39 15.32
C GLY A 146 -8.00 3.47 14.87
N GLY A 147 -7.65 2.30 14.34
CA GLY A 147 -8.62 1.31 13.89
C GLY A 147 -9.23 1.60 12.52
N TRP A 148 -8.52 2.38 11.68
CA TRP A 148 -8.91 2.68 10.31
C TRP A 148 -8.47 1.59 9.35
N THR A 149 -9.35 1.19 8.46
CA THR A 149 -9.05 0.27 7.35
C THR A 149 -8.74 1.09 6.10
N VAL A 150 -7.50 1.05 5.64
CA VAL A 150 -7.05 1.75 4.43
C VAL A 150 -7.47 0.95 3.20
N PHE A 151 -8.17 1.59 2.24
CA PHE A 151 -8.58 0.94 1.00
C PHE A 151 -7.99 1.56 -0.27
N GLN A 152 -7.43 2.78 -0.17
CA GLN A 152 -6.67 3.44 -1.24
C GLN A 152 -5.41 4.05 -0.62
N ARG A 153 -4.29 3.88 -1.30
CA ARG A 153 -3.03 4.52 -0.93
C ARG A 153 -2.24 4.90 -2.17
N ARG A 154 -1.86 6.19 -2.23
CA ARG A 154 -0.89 6.76 -3.18
C ARG A 154 0.31 7.22 -2.38
N LEU A 155 1.53 7.02 -2.90
CA LEU A 155 2.74 7.28 -2.14
C LEU A 155 3.91 7.77 -3.01
N ASP A 156 4.22 7.12 -4.12
CA ASP A 156 5.44 7.33 -4.90
C ASP A 156 5.27 7.21 -6.42
N GLY A 157 4.08 6.86 -6.88
CA GLY A 157 3.79 6.65 -8.30
C GLY A 157 4.30 5.32 -8.86
N SER A 158 4.67 4.37 -8.01
CA SER A 158 5.17 3.05 -8.42
C SER A 158 4.09 2.16 -9.03
N VAL A 159 2.80 2.47 -8.77
CA VAL A 159 1.66 1.71 -9.30
C VAL A 159 0.87 2.56 -10.27
N ASP A 160 0.63 2.01 -11.46
CA ASP A 160 -0.29 2.64 -12.43
C ASP A 160 -1.74 2.49 -11.96
N PHE A 161 -2.43 3.62 -11.78
CA PHE A 161 -3.86 3.70 -11.43
C PHE A 161 -4.77 3.93 -12.65
N TYR A 162 -4.23 4.12 -13.85
CA TYR A 162 -5.03 4.25 -15.08
C TYR A 162 -5.43 2.86 -15.60
N ARG A 163 -6.27 2.18 -14.85
CA ARG A 163 -6.67 0.78 -15.07
C ARG A 163 -8.13 0.67 -15.51
N ASP A 164 -8.48 -0.52 -15.97
CA ASP A 164 -9.82 -0.90 -16.41
C ASP A 164 -10.74 -1.28 -15.23
N TRP A 165 -12.01 -1.52 -15.57
CA TRP A 165 -13.05 -1.91 -14.61
C TRP A 165 -12.70 -3.19 -13.86
N ALA A 166 -12.23 -4.20 -14.57
CA ALA A 166 -11.90 -5.49 -13.98
C ALA A 166 -10.80 -5.37 -12.92
N ALA A 167 -9.77 -4.54 -13.17
CA ALA A 167 -8.71 -4.27 -12.21
C ALA A 167 -9.26 -3.52 -10.98
N TYR A 168 -10.06 -2.49 -11.16
CA TYR A 168 -10.68 -1.76 -10.04
C TYR A 168 -11.65 -2.61 -9.24
N LYS A 169 -12.37 -3.51 -9.89
CA LYS A 169 -13.25 -4.49 -9.24
C LYS A 169 -12.48 -5.38 -8.28
N GLN A 170 -11.38 -5.98 -8.76
CA GLN A 170 -10.59 -6.96 -7.99
C GLN A 170 -9.63 -6.31 -6.99
N GLY A 171 -9.14 -5.11 -7.30
CA GLY A 171 -8.05 -4.47 -6.58
C GLY A 171 -6.69 -4.75 -7.23
N PHE A 172 -5.73 -3.87 -6.96
CA PHE A 172 -4.37 -3.92 -7.52
C PHE A 172 -3.38 -3.18 -6.62
N GLY A 173 -2.09 -3.34 -6.93
CA GLY A 173 -1.00 -2.68 -6.24
C GLY A 173 -0.21 -3.61 -5.34
N SER A 174 0.49 -3.04 -4.37
CA SER A 174 1.44 -3.74 -3.50
C SER A 174 1.21 -3.39 -2.03
N GLN A 175 1.31 -4.38 -1.17
CA GLN A 175 1.30 -4.18 0.29
C GLN A 175 2.43 -3.28 0.80
N LEU A 176 3.53 -3.18 0.05
CA LEU A 176 4.69 -2.35 0.41
C LEU A 176 4.57 -0.89 -0.05
N GLY A 177 3.61 -0.57 -0.91
CA GLY A 177 3.49 0.74 -1.54
C GLY A 177 2.05 1.17 -1.78
N GLU A 178 1.76 1.53 -3.03
CA GLU A 178 0.46 2.00 -3.48
C GLU A 178 -0.50 0.85 -3.77
N PHE A 179 -1.79 1.03 -3.50
CA PHE A 179 -2.81 0.04 -3.81
C PHE A 179 -4.23 0.63 -3.84
N TRP A 180 -5.10 -0.07 -4.54
CA TRP A 180 -6.55 -0.02 -4.46
C TRP A 180 -7.07 -1.37 -3.98
N LEU A 181 -7.86 -1.40 -2.91
CA LEU A 181 -8.27 -2.66 -2.25
C LEU A 181 -9.22 -3.51 -3.11
N GLY A 182 -9.86 -2.90 -4.10
CA GLY A 182 -10.88 -3.51 -4.95
C GLY A 182 -12.29 -3.09 -4.56
N ASN A 183 -13.10 -2.74 -5.59
CA ASN A 183 -14.47 -2.26 -5.37
C ASN A 183 -15.35 -3.31 -4.69
N ASP A 184 -15.18 -4.60 -5.03
CA ASP A 184 -15.91 -5.70 -4.37
C ASP A 184 -15.58 -5.78 -2.88
N ASN A 185 -14.32 -5.62 -2.51
CA ASN A 185 -13.88 -5.63 -1.12
C ASN A 185 -14.37 -4.38 -0.36
N ILE A 186 -14.31 -3.19 -0.99
CA ILE A 186 -14.80 -1.94 -0.41
C ILE A 186 -16.32 -2.03 -0.18
N GLN A 187 -17.05 -2.55 -1.16
CA GLN A 187 -18.48 -2.81 -1.05
C GLN A 187 -18.78 -3.75 0.13
N ALA A 188 -18.09 -4.88 0.20
CA ALA A 188 -18.27 -5.85 1.27
C ALA A 188 -17.99 -5.27 2.66
N LEU A 189 -16.95 -4.43 2.79
CA LEU A 189 -16.62 -3.75 4.05
C LEU A 189 -17.70 -2.74 4.45
N THR A 190 -18.19 -1.92 3.49
CA THR A 190 -19.14 -0.83 3.76
C THR A 190 -20.59 -1.30 3.91
N THR A 191 -20.89 -2.56 3.65
CA THR A 191 -22.20 -3.17 3.89
C THR A 191 -22.32 -3.88 5.24
N GLN A 192 -21.21 -4.05 5.97
CA GLN A 192 -21.24 -4.70 7.29
C GLN A 192 -21.78 -3.80 8.40
N GLY A 193 -21.95 -2.50 8.14
CA GLY A 193 -22.45 -1.49 9.07
C GLY A 193 -22.13 -0.10 8.57
N THR A 194 -22.45 0.92 9.39
CA THR A 194 -22.09 2.29 9.08
C THR A 194 -20.58 2.48 9.27
N SER A 195 -19.93 3.05 8.27
CA SER A 195 -18.51 3.37 8.31
C SER A 195 -18.28 4.85 8.08
N GLU A 196 -17.46 5.49 8.89
CA GLU A 196 -16.92 6.84 8.60
C GLU A 196 -15.85 6.74 7.52
N LEU A 197 -15.68 7.83 6.76
CA LEU A 197 -14.57 8.00 5.83
C LEU A 197 -13.61 9.08 6.33
N ARG A 198 -12.32 8.79 6.24
CA ARG A 198 -11.26 9.78 6.34
C ARG A 198 -10.37 9.73 5.10
N VAL A 199 -10.07 10.90 4.57
CA VAL A 199 -9.09 11.12 3.50
C VAL A 199 -7.93 11.89 4.10
N ASP A 200 -6.72 11.35 4.03
CA ASP A 200 -5.49 12.03 4.41
C ASP A 200 -4.69 12.38 3.16
N LEU A 201 -4.17 13.59 3.10
CA LEU A 201 -3.41 14.15 2.00
C LEU A 201 -2.08 14.70 2.51
N VAL A 202 -0.98 14.42 1.81
CA VAL A 202 0.33 15.03 2.11
C VAL A 202 0.86 15.67 0.83
N ASP A 203 1.27 16.91 0.92
CA ASP A 203 1.91 17.62 -0.19
C ASP A 203 3.43 17.34 -0.24
N PHE A 204 4.12 17.84 -1.27
CA PHE A 204 5.56 17.66 -1.42
C PHE A 204 6.40 18.53 -0.45
N GLU A 205 5.78 19.48 0.22
CA GLU A 205 6.36 20.29 1.29
C GLU A 205 6.23 19.62 2.67
N GLY A 206 5.50 18.48 2.74
CA GLY A 206 5.28 17.73 3.97
C GLY A 206 4.08 18.20 4.80
N ASN A 207 3.29 19.16 4.30
CA ASN A 207 2.06 19.57 4.97
C ASN A 207 1.02 18.45 4.89
N ARG A 208 0.28 18.28 5.99
CA ARG A 208 -0.72 17.23 6.15
C ARG A 208 -2.10 17.82 6.29
N ASP A 209 -2.98 17.45 5.40
CA ASP A 209 -4.38 17.85 5.39
C ASP A 209 -5.29 16.62 5.43
N PHE A 210 -6.51 16.79 5.89
CA PHE A 210 -7.49 15.72 5.92
C PHE A 210 -8.91 16.23 5.66
N ALA A 211 -9.78 15.29 5.29
CA ALA A 211 -11.23 15.47 5.20
C ALA A 211 -11.95 14.28 5.82
N LYS A 212 -13.02 14.51 6.60
CA LYS A 212 -13.84 13.46 7.21
C LYS A 212 -15.31 13.56 6.79
N TYR A 213 -15.95 12.40 6.65
CA TYR A 213 -17.36 12.26 6.30
C TYR A 213 -18.03 11.29 7.26
N SER A 214 -19.26 11.63 7.66
CA SER A 214 -19.99 10.90 8.70
C SER A 214 -20.39 9.48 8.29
N SER A 215 -20.48 9.20 7.00
CA SER A 215 -20.67 7.84 6.50
C SER A 215 -20.13 7.69 5.08
N PHE A 216 -19.76 6.46 4.73
CA PHE A 216 -19.27 6.08 3.42
C PHE A 216 -19.75 4.68 3.08
N ARG A 217 -20.37 4.53 1.92
CA ARG A 217 -20.85 3.25 1.41
C ARG A 217 -20.68 3.19 -0.10
N VAL A 218 -20.28 2.01 -0.59
CA VAL A 218 -20.20 1.69 -1.99
C VAL A 218 -21.21 0.58 -2.29
N ALA A 219 -22.07 0.77 -3.28
CA ALA A 219 -23.03 -0.23 -3.73
C ALA A 219 -22.34 -1.38 -4.47
N GLY A 220 -23.07 -2.43 -4.79
CA GLY A 220 -22.55 -3.57 -5.56
C GLY A 220 -22.32 -3.25 -7.03
N GLU A 221 -21.68 -4.19 -7.75
CA GLU A 221 -21.39 -4.04 -9.19
C GLU A 221 -22.65 -3.81 -10.03
N ALA A 222 -23.77 -4.47 -9.69
CA ALA A 222 -25.05 -4.27 -10.38
C ALA A 222 -25.52 -2.81 -10.35
N ASP A 223 -25.15 -2.07 -9.29
CA ASP A 223 -25.38 -0.64 -9.12
C ASP A 223 -24.13 0.17 -9.46
N LYS A 224 -23.23 -0.38 -10.27
CA LYS A 224 -22.02 0.30 -10.78
C LYS A 224 -21.18 0.92 -9.66
N TYR A 225 -21.07 0.26 -8.52
CA TYR A 225 -20.35 0.72 -7.33
C TYR A 225 -20.69 2.15 -6.92
N LYS A 226 -21.97 2.49 -6.96
CA LYS A 226 -22.48 3.82 -6.62
C LYS A 226 -22.01 4.26 -5.23
N LEU A 227 -21.51 5.49 -5.15
CA LEU A 227 -21.12 6.12 -3.88
C LEU A 227 -22.34 6.65 -3.13
N THR A 228 -22.45 6.32 -1.85
CA THR A 228 -23.33 7.01 -0.91
C THR A 228 -22.48 7.60 0.22
N LEU A 229 -22.47 8.91 0.33
CA LEU A 229 -21.63 9.66 1.26
C LEU A 229 -22.50 10.44 2.25
N GLY A 230 -22.14 10.38 3.53
CA GLY A 230 -22.75 11.21 4.57
C GLY A 230 -22.21 12.64 4.55
N ALA A 231 -22.63 13.42 5.53
CA ALA A 231 -22.23 14.82 5.65
C ALA A 231 -20.70 14.96 5.82
N PHE A 232 -20.14 16.02 5.22
CA PHE A 232 -18.79 16.47 5.55
C PHE A 232 -18.74 16.91 7.02
N VAL A 233 -17.88 16.29 7.80
CA VAL A 233 -17.75 16.54 9.24
C VAL A 233 -16.72 17.64 9.52
N GLY A 234 -15.69 17.74 8.67
CA GLY A 234 -14.62 18.73 8.80
C GLY A 234 -13.30 18.22 8.27
N GLY A 235 -12.29 19.07 8.37
CA GLY A 235 -10.91 18.79 7.97
C GLY A 235 -10.26 19.94 7.23
N SER A 236 -8.93 20.06 7.35
CA SER A 236 -8.15 21.17 6.78
C SER A 236 -8.11 21.16 5.25
N ALA A 237 -8.31 19.99 4.62
CA ALA A 237 -8.37 19.87 3.16
C ALA A 237 -9.66 20.48 2.55
N GLY A 238 -10.70 20.71 3.35
CA GLY A 238 -12.01 21.10 2.86
C GLY A 238 -12.73 19.95 2.16
N ASP A 239 -13.89 20.26 1.56
CA ASP A 239 -14.77 19.26 0.95
C ASP A 239 -14.63 19.24 -0.59
N SER A 240 -14.06 18.19 -1.11
CA SER A 240 -14.01 17.90 -2.56
C SER A 240 -14.62 16.55 -2.91
N LEU A 241 -15.33 15.88 -1.97
CA LEU A 241 -15.94 14.58 -2.25
C LEU A 241 -17.47 14.60 -2.24
N THR A 242 -18.13 15.50 -1.51
CA THR A 242 -19.62 15.59 -1.50
C THR A 242 -20.20 15.78 -2.90
N TYR A 243 -19.49 16.45 -3.80
CA TYR A 243 -19.88 16.59 -5.23
C TYR A 243 -20.05 15.25 -5.94
N HIS A 244 -19.38 14.23 -5.48
CA HIS A 244 -19.38 12.87 -6.04
C HIS A 244 -20.42 11.95 -5.39
N ASN A 245 -21.19 12.46 -4.42
CA ASN A 245 -22.26 11.67 -3.80
C ASN A 245 -23.32 11.27 -4.83
N ASP A 246 -23.84 10.06 -4.69
CA ASP A 246 -24.83 9.45 -5.60
C ASP A 246 -24.32 9.22 -7.03
N ARG A 247 -23.00 9.26 -7.28
CA ARG A 247 -22.40 8.99 -8.58
C ARG A 247 -21.96 7.53 -8.67
N PHE A 248 -22.01 7.03 -9.91
CA PHE A 248 -21.51 5.71 -10.27
C PHE A 248 -19.98 5.78 -10.44
N PHE A 249 -19.32 4.66 -10.24
CA PHE A 249 -17.90 4.54 -10.52
C PHE A 249 -17.67 4.42 -12.03
N SER A 250 -16.69 5.14 -12.57
CA SER A 250 -16.29 5.09 -13.97
C SER A 250 -14.80 4.77 -14.10
N THR A 251 -14.48 4.02 -15.12
CA THR A 251 -13.11 3.68 -15.56
C THR A 251 -12.93 4.07 -17.01
N LYS A 252 -11.70 4.01 -17.52
CA LYS A 252 -11.39 4.35 -18.92
C LYS A 252 -12.17 3.50 -19.94
N ASP A 253 -12.54 2.28 -19.60
CA ASP A 253 -13.24 1.31 -20.44
C ASP A 253 -14.74 1.18 -20.09
N GLN A 254 -15.19 1.78 -18.99
CA GLN A 254 -16.59 1.75 -18.56
C GLN A 254 -17.04 3.12 -18.06
N ASP A 255 -17.73 3.84 -18.94
CA ASP A 255 -18.27 5.16 -18.66
C ASP A 255 -19.65 5.06 -18.01
N ASN A 256 -19.76 5.56 -16.79
CA ASN A 256 -21.00 5.63 -16.02
C ASN A 256 -21.25 7.05 -15.50
N ASP A 257 -20.48 8.05 -15.95
CA ASP A 257 -20.66 9.43 -15.51
C ASP A 257 -21.76 10.17 -16.31
N ILE A 258 -22.00 11.42 -15.96
CA ILE A 258 -23.05 12.24 -16.61
C ILE A 258 -22.47 13.29 -17.57
N SER A 259 -21.19 13.25 -17.84
CA SER A 259 -20.51 14.13 -18.80
C SER A 259 -20.75 13.65 -20.24
N PRO A 260 -20.65 14.51 -21.24
CA PRO A 260 -20.75 14.09 -22.65
C PRO A 260 -19.53 13.30 -23.15
N PHE A 261 -18.54 13.08 -22.32
CA PHE A 261 -17.32 12.30 -22.58
C PHE A 261 -16.88 11.57 -21.32
N ASN A 262 -16.14 10.47 -21.47
CA ASN A 262 -15.63 9.68 -20.36
C ASN A 262 -14.60 10.50 -19.54
N CYS A 263 -14.99 10.88 -18.31
CA CYS A 263 -14.13 11.66 -17.42
C CYS A 263 -12.92 10.85 -16.95
N ALA A 264 -13.06 9.54 -16.74
CA ALA A 264 -11.95 8.69 -16.33
C ALA A 264 -10.88 8.55 -17.41
N GLU A 265 -11.29 8.53 -18.69
CA GLU A 265 -10.37 8.57 -19.82
C GLU A 265 -9.68 9.93 -19.92
N LYS A 266 -10.46 11.02 -19.89
CA LYS A 266 -9.93 12.38 -20.06
C LYS A 266 -8.97 12.81 -18.96
N TYR A 267 -9.24 12.43 -17.70
CA TYR A 267 -8.46 12.85 -16.53
C TYR A 267 -7.61 11.74 -15.93
N HIS A 268 -7.47 10.62 -16.63
CA HIS A 268 -6.56 9.52 -16.32
C HIS A 268 -6.73 8.95 -14.89
N GLY A 269 -7.97 8.90 -14.40
CA GLY A 269 -8.25 8.39 -13.05
C GLY A 269 -9.66 7.84 -12.94
N ALA A 270 -9.80 6.60 -12.51
CA ALA A 270 -11.10 6.01 -12.23
C ALA A 270 -11.67 6.56 -10.91
N TRP A 271 -12.92 7.01 -10.94
CA TRP A 271 -13.54 7.68 -9.81
C TRP A 271 -15.07 7.67 -9.90
N TRP A 272 -15.75 8.17 -8.89
CA TRP A 272 -17.19 8.44 -8.91
C TRP A 272 -17.46 9.77 -9.64
N HIS A 273 -17.20 9.81 -10.94
CA HIS A 273 -17.31 11.02 -11.74
C HIS A 273 -18.75 11.52 -11.90
N SER A 274 -18.92 12.85 -11.94
CA SER A 274 -20.15 13.56 -12.22
C SER A 274 -20.03 14.28 -13.59
N GLN A 275 -20.05 15.62 -13.63
CA GLN A 275 -19.54 16.42 -14.75
C GLN A 275 -18.09 16.81 -14.51
N CYS A 276 -17.32 16.01 -14.45
CA CYS A 276 -16.23 15.24 -14.05
C CYS A 276 -15.98 15.24 -12.53
N HIS A 277 -15.14 16.14 -11.96
CA HIS A 277 -14.73 15.95 -10.57
C HIS A 277 -14.29 17.23 -9.85
N LEU A 278 -14.35 17.18 -8.52
CA LEU A 278 -13.67 18.07 -7.59
C LEU A 278 -12.50 17.37 -6.88
N SER A 279 -12.49 16.04 -6.89
CA SER A 279 -11.36 15.22 -6.44
C SER A 279 -11.07 14.09 -7.44
N ASN A 280 -9.78 13.74 -7.61
CA ASN A 280 -9.31 12.68 -8.50
C ASN A 280 -8.09 11.99 -7.87
N LEU A 281 -8.29 11.31 -6.72
CA LEU A 281 -7.17 10.73 -5.97
C LEU A 281 -6.55 9.49 -6.66
N ASN A 282 -7.23 8.94 -7.67
CA ASN A 282 -6.73 7.86 -8.53
C ASN A 282 -6.10 8.38 -9.84
N GLY A 283 -5.87 9.68 -9.95
CA GLY A 283 -5.21 10.31 -11.10
C GLY A 283 -3.72 10.01 -11.20
N LEU A 284 -3.06 10.65 -12.18
CA LEU A 284 -1.63 10.50 -12.43
C LEU A 284 -0.79 11.04 -11.27
N TYR A 285 0.33 10.39 -11.00
CA TYR A 285 1.30 10.84 -10.01
C TYR A 285 2.24 11.90 -10.61
N LEU A 286 1.87 13.19 -10.54
CA LEU A 286 2.53 14.29 -11.25
C LEU A 286 3.51 15.11 -10.39
N LYS A 287 3.73 14.72 -9.13
CA LYS A 287 4.77 15.28 -8.24
C LYS A 287 4.66 16.79 -8.00
N GLY A 288 3.55 17.23 -7.41
CA GLY A 288 3.32 18.61 -7.03
C GLY A 288 2.67 19.44 -8.15
N HIS A 289 3.14 20.67 -8.36
CA HIS A 289 2.60 21.53 -9.41
C HIS A 289 2.83 20.97 -10.81
N HIS A 290 1.79 21.06 -11.65
CA HIS A 290 1.85 20.60 -13.05
C HIS A 290 1.01 21.51 -13.96
N GLU A 291 1.37 21.56 -15.25
CA GLU A 291 0.69 22.40 -16.25
C GLU A 291 -0.60 21.79 -16.79
N THR A 292 -0.69 20.46 -16.77
CA THR A 292 -1.89 19.75 -17.21
C THR A 292 -3.03 19.98 -16.24
N PHE A 293 -4.26 20.06 -16.76
CA PHE A 293 -5.41 20.40 -15.94
C PHE A 293 -6.10 19.15 -15.38
N ALA A 294 -6.21 19.08 -14.05
CA ALA A 294 -7.12 18.20 -13.32
C ALA A 294 -6.90 16.68 -13.48
N ASN A 295 -5.75 16.22 -13.98
CA ASN A 295 -5.47 14.81 -14.22
C ASN A 295 -4.49 14.19 -13.21
N GLY A 296 -4.09 14.95 -12.17
CA GLY A 296 -3.24 14.48 -11.09
C GLY A 296 -4.03 13.89 -9.92
N ILE A 297 -3.32 13.63 -8.82
CA ILE A 297 -3.92 13.30 -7.52
C ILE A 297 -4.47 14.61 -6.93
N ASN A 298 -5.66 15.00 -7.37
CA ASN A 298 -6.21 16.33 -7.11
C ASN A 298 -7.25 16.33 -5.99
N TRP A 299 -7.24 17.42 -5.21
CA TRP A 299 -8.28 17.77 -4.25
C TRP A 299 -8.52 19.28 -4.34
N LYS A 300 -9.65 19.70 -4.96
CA LYS A 300 -9.87 21.09 -5.40
C LYS A 300 -9.81 22.09 -4.25
N THR A 301 -10.46 21.80 -3.13
CA THR A 301 -10.53 22.70 -1.97
C THR A 301 -9.21 22.82 -1.22
N GLY A 302 -8.27 21.89 -1.43
CA GLY A 302 -6.91 21.94 -0.90
C GLY A 302 -5.98 22.72 -1.83
N LYS A 303 -5.28 22.02 -2.73
CA LYS A 303 -4.27 22.59 -3.63
C LYS A 303 -4.79 22.88 -5.07
N GLY A 304 -6.08 22.65 -5.35
CA GLY A 304 -6.66 22.90 -6.67
C GLY A 304 -6.39 21.80 -7.69
N TYR A 305 -6.56 22.14 -8.98
CA TYR A 305 -6.48 21.17 -10.09
C TYR A 305 -5.09 21.02 -10.71
N ASN A 306 -4.19 21.97 -10.46
CA ASN A 306 -2.84 21.98 -11.00
C ASN A 306 -1.78 21.54 -9.96
N TYR A 307 -2.21 20.80 -8.95
CA TYR A 307 -1.32 20.21 -7.95
C TYR A 307 -1.68 18.74 -7.74
N SER A 308 -0.69 17.87 -7.85
CA SER A 308 -0.81 16.44 -7.55
C SER A 308 -0.14 16.15 -6.20
N TYR A 309 -0.92 15.66 -5.25
CA TYR A 309 -0.41 15.33 -3.92
C TYR A 309 0.65 14.24 -3.95
N GLN A 310 1.59 14.28 -3.00
CA GLN A 310 2.61 13.25 -2.80
C GLN A 310 2.00 11.97 -2.26
N MET A 311 1.13 12.11 -1.25
CA MET A 311 0.46 10.96 -0.64
C MET A 311 -1.04 11.24 -0.54
N SER A 312 -1.84 10.23 -0.81
CA SER A 312 -3.24 10.18 -0.41
C SER A 312 -3.56 8.82 0.20
N GLU A 313 -4.35 8.84 1.26
CA GLU A 313 -4.95 7.63 1.81
C GLU A 313 -6.44 7.85 2.00
N MET A 314 -7.24 6.88 1.54
CA MET A 314 -8.65 6.80 1.88
C MET A 314 -8.84 5.62 2.82
N LYS A 315 -9.46 5.90 3.95
CA LYS A 315 -9.63 4.90 5.01
C LYS A 315 -11.02 4.99 5.62
N LEU A 316 -11.55 3.84 6.00
CA LEU A 316 -12.85 3.72 6.64
C LEU A 316 -12.72 3.17 8.06
N GLN A 317 -13.60 3.60 8.94
CA GLN A 317 -13.72 3.08 10.30
C GLN A 317 -15.16 2.68 10.56
N ALA A 318 -15.39 1.42 10.95
CA ALA A 318 -16.70 0.95 11.37
C ALA A 318 -17.15 1.72 12.63
N GLN A 319 -18.34 2.29 12.59
CA GLN A 319 -18.96 2.88 13.77
C GLN A 319 -19.50 1.77 14.66
N GLU A 320 -19.22 1.85 15.97
CA GLU A 320 -19.86 0.97 16.94
C GLU A 320 -21.35 1.30 16.98
N THR A 321 -22.19 0.33 16.67
CA THR A 321 -23.62 0.46 16.97
C THR A 321 -23.74 0.59 18.47
N ARG A 322 -24.15 1.76 18.99
CA ARG A 322 -24.56 1.92 20.39
C ARG A 322 -25.66 0.89 20.63
N ALA A 323 -25.30 -0.24 21.24
CA ALA A 323 -26.28 -1.12 21.84
C ALA A 323 -27.08 -0.25 22.83
N SER A 324 -28.37 -0.15 22.62
CA SER A 324 -29.28 0.63 23.45
C SER A 324 -29.11 0.22 24.91
N GLU A 325 -28.51 1.09 25.72
CA GLU A 325 -28.59 1.08 27.18
C GLU A 325 -30.03 1.37 27.61
N HIS A 326 -30.97 0.46 27.31
CA HIS A 326 -32.37 0.58 27.72
C HIS A 326 -32.93 -0.76 28.17
N SER A 327 -32.24 -1.46 29.10
CA SER A 327 -32.87 -2.57 29.85
C SER A 327 -32.21 -2.88 31.20
N GLN A 328 -31.85 -1.89 31.98
CA GLN A 328 -31.60 -2.11 33.42
C GLN A 328 -32.18 -0.96 34.21
N GLY A 329 -33.48 -0.97 34.35
CA GLY A 329 -34.16 0.09 35.13
C GLY A 329 -35.62 -0.21 35.40
N GLN A 330 -36.03 -1.46 35.70
CA GLN A 330 -37.31 -1.72 36.35
C GLN A 330 -37.26 -3.10 37.06
N GLY A 331 -37.00 -3.11 38.30
CA GLY A 331 -36.99 -4.35 39.11
C GLY A 331 -36.62 -4.13 40.57
N GLN A 332 -37.03 -3.04 41.20
CA GLN A 332 -37.08 -2.97 42.68
C GLN A 332 -38.27 -2.13 43.08
N GLY A 333 -39.29 -2.81 43.51
CA GLY A 333 -40.47 -2.12 44.08
C GLY A 333 -41.55 -3.10 44.51
N GLN A 334 -41.60 -3.35 45.82
CA GLN A 334 -42.71 -3.86 46.62
C GLN A 334 -42.62 -5.35 47.02
N LEU A 335 -42.08 -5.54 48.20
CA LEU A 335 -42.59 -6.48 49.19
C LEU A 335 -42.82 -5.68 50.47
N SER A 336 -44.05 -5.41 50.77
CA SER A 336 -44.61 -5.10 52.10
C SER A 336 -45.15 -6.36 52.71
#